data_4f49f6ee49305366877a72c831571283
#
_entry.id   4f49f6ee49305366877a72c831571283
#
_cell.length_a   1.000
_cell.length_b   1.000
_cell.length_c   1.000
_cell.angle_alpha   90.00
_cell.angle_beta   90.00
_cell.angle_gamma   90.00
#
_symmetry.space_group_name_H-M   'P 1'
#
loop_
_entity.id
_entity.type
_entity.pdbx_description
1 polymer ?
#
loop_
_entity_poly.entity_id
_entity_poly.type
_entity_poly.pdbx_seq_one_letter_code
_entity_poly.pdbx_strand_id
1 'polypeptide(L)'
;MNTQKQQSFFRFLILFIGIKILIILWFFIYFSNKVWPEILSNGAQMCFHQQCFSLEVAKTPLERRIGLSGREKLGERRGMLFVFDEPGKYNFFMQDTFIPLDILRIDRLGQVLQIIEAEPCKIDNCPTYEGAEWAFRVIELNQWISRKIWIQTWDILQITE
;
A
#
# COMPACT_ATOMS: atom_id res chain seq x y z
N MET A 1 35.22 -50.00 -24.44
CA MET A 1 34.85 -48.60 -24.54
C MET A 1 35.31 -47.90 -23.27
N ASN A 2 36.19 -46.91 -23.42
CA ASN A 2 37.12 -46.50 -22.36
C ASN A 2 36.43 -45.78 -21.19
N THR A 3 36.49 -46.32 -19.99
CA THR A 3 35.91 -45.83 -18.74
C THR A 3 36.29 -44.35 -18.43
N GLN A 4 37.47 -43.92 -18.87
CA GLN A 4 37.93 -42.55 -18.70
C GLN A 4 37.11 -41.53 -19.55
N LYS A 5 36.72 -41.86 -20.77
CA LYS A 5 35.89 -41.01 -21.63
C LYS A 5 34.47 -40.83 -21.06
N GLN A 6 33.94 -41.87 -20.43
CA GLN A 6 32.63 -41.85 -19.84
C GLN A 6 32.61 -41.00 -18.55
N GLN A 7 33.66 -41.08 -17.72
CA GLN A 7 33.77 -40.21 -16.54
C GLN A 7 33.96 -38.72 -16.90
N SER A 8 34.69 -38.41 -17.95
CA SER A 8 34.88 -37.05 -18.47
C SER A 8 33.56 -36.46 -18.96
N PHE A 9 32.78 -37.25 -19.70
CA PHE A 9 31.46 -36.83 -20.19
C PHE A 9 30.47 -36.54 -19.05
N PHE A 10 30.43 -37.38 -18.01
CA PHE A 10 29.59 -37.13 -16.82
C PHE A 10 30.00 -35.88 -16.05
N ARG A 11 31.29 -35.61 -15.91
CA ARG A 11 31.78 -34.38 -15.25
C ARG A 11 31.37 -33.13 -16.04
N PHE A 12 31.49 -33.17 -17.37
CA PHE A 12 31.00 -32.06 -18.22
C PHE A 12 29.49 -31.86 -18.08
N LEU A 13 28.70 -32.92 -18.09
CA LEU A 13 27.25 -32.85 -17.97
C LEU A 13 26.83 -32.25 -16.64
N ILE A 14 27.45 -32.65 -15.52
CA ILE A 14 27.17 -32.10 -14.19
C ILE A 14 27.55 -30.62 -14.12
N LEU A 15 28.66 -30.20 -14.74
CA LEU A 15 29.07 -28.79 -14.80
C LEU A 15 28.07 -27.94 -15.60
N PHE A 16 27.61 -28.43 -16.76
CA PHE A 16 26.60 -27.74 -17.56
C PHE A 16 25.25 -27.60 -16.87
N ILE A 17 24.82 -28.63 -16.15
CA ILE A 17 23.58 -28.60 -15.36
C ILE A 17 23.72 -27.61 -14.20
N GLY A 18 24.86 -27.63 -13.49
CA GLY A 18 25.15 -26.70 -12.40
C GLY A 18 25.14 -25.23 -12.85
N ILE A 19 25.77 -24.95 -14.00
CA ILE A 19 25.77 -23.58 -14.57
C ILE A 19 24.36 -23.12 -14.95
N LYS A 20 23.54 -23.99 -15.55
CA LYS A 20 22.15 -23.65 -15.88
C LYS A 20 21.32 -23.37 -14.64
N ILE A 21 21.49 -24.15 -13.56
CA ILE A 21 20.80 -23.92 -12.30
C ILE A 21 21.22 -22.59 -11.68
N LEU A 22 22.50 -22.25 -11.70
CA LEU A 22 23.00 -20.97 -11.18
C LEU A 22 22.48 -19.78 -11.98
N ILE A 23 22.37 -19.90 -13.31
CA ILE A 23 21.79 -18.85 -14.17
C ILE A 23 20.30 -18.65 -13.87
N ILE A 24 19.56 -19.76 -13.67
CA ILE A 24 18.13 -19.69 -13.33
C ILE A 24 17.94 -19.07 -11.94
N LEU A 25 18.74 -19.46 -10.97
CA LEU A 25 18.70 -18.88 -9.62
C LEU A 25 19.09 -17.39 -9.63
N TRP A 26 20.13 -17.02 -10.38
CA TRP A 26 20.54 -15.62 -10.54
C TRP A 26 19.44 -14.80 -11.22
N PHE A 27 18.83 -15.33 -12.29
CA PHE A 27 17.70 -14.69 -12.97
C PHE A 27 16.49 -14.54 -12.04
N PHE A 28 16.19 -15.55 -11.22
CA PHE A 28 15.09 -15.49 -10.25
C PHE A 28 15.36 -14.46 -9.16
N ILE A 29 16.57 -14.40 -8.62
CA ILE A 29 17.00 -13.41 -7.63
C ILE A 29 17.00 -12.00 -8.24
N TYR A 30 17.54 -11.86 -9.45
CA TYR A 30 17.57 -10.58 -10.16
C TYR A 30 16.15 -10.07 -10.48
N PHE A 31 15.29 -10.95 -10.96
CA PHE A 31 13.91 -10.63 -11.28
C PHE A 31 13.09 -10.30 -10.03
N SER A 32 13.24 -11.08 -8.95
CA SER A 32 12.56 -10.80 -7.69
C SER A 32 13.03 -9.51 -7.01
N ASN A 33 14.31 -9.18 -7.10
CA ASN A 33 14.84 -7.96 -6.49
C ASN A 33 14.59 -6.68 -7.30
N LYS A 34 14.45 -6.78 -8.63
CA LYS A 34 14.32 -5.60 -9.49
C LYS A 34 12.91 -5.38 -10.01
N VAL A 35 12.19 -6.44 -10.35
CA VAL A 35 10.84 -6.35 -10.94
C VAL A 35 9.75 -6.37 -9.88
N TRP A 36 9.93 -7.16 -8.82
CA TRP A 36 8.94 -7.26 -7.75
C TRP A 36 8.72 -5.97 -6.96
N PRO A 37 9.76 -5.17 -6.63
CA PRO A 37 9.56 -3.85 -6.04
C PRO A 37 8.84 -2.85 -6.95
N GLU A 38 9.08 -2.89 -8.28
CA GLU A 38 8.40 -2.00 -9.24
C GLU A 38 6.92 -2.35 -9.44
N ILE A 39 6.58 -3.65 -9.45
CA ILE A 39 5.18 -4.09 -9.53
C ILE A 39 4.41 -3.74 -8.24
N LEU A 40 5.08 -3.73 -7.09
CA LEU A 40 4.50 -3.28 -5.82
C LEU A 40 4.53 -1.74 -5.65
N SER A 41 5.25 -1.02 -6.51
CA SER A 41 5.38 0.45 -6.45
C SER A 41 4.32 1.21 -7.26
N ASN A 42 3.33 0.54 -7.85
CA ASN A 42 2.15 1.19 -8.44
C ASN A 42 1.20 1.77 -7.38
N GLY A 43 1.69 2.00 -6.19
CA GLY A 43 1.00 2.65 -5.09
C GLY A 43 1.49 4.08 -4.92
N ALA A 44 0.63 4.93 -4.37
CA ALA A 44 0.99 6.26 -3.95
C ALA A 44 1.89 6.23 -2.69
N GLN A 45 2.57 7.31 -2.45
CA GLN A 45 3.29 7.53 -1.21
C GLN A 45 2.84 8.84 -0.58
N MET A 46 2.65 8.84 0.73
CA MET A 46 2.45 10.03 1.53
C MET A 46 3.63 10.20 2.47
N CYS A 47 4.23 11.39 2.47
CA CYS A 47 5.30 11.75 3.39
C CYS A 47 4.92 12.99 4.21
N PHE A 48 5.25 12.95 5.51
CA PHE A 48 5.16 14.08 6.41
C PHE A 48 6.44 14.13 7.26
N HIS A 49 7.14 15.26 7.22
CA HIS A 49 8.51 15.38 7.73
C HIS A 49 9.42 14.30 7.11
N GLN A 50 10.00 13.42 7.93
CA GLN A 50 10.90 12.34 7.48
C GLN A 50 10.21 10.96 7.48
N GLN A 51 8.91 10.92 7.63
CA GLN A 51 8.15 9.68 7.69
C GLN A 51 7.29 9.52 6.45
N CYS A 52 7.48 8.40 5.74
CA CYS A 52 6.74 8.07 4.54
C CYS A 52 5.93 6.80 4.72
N PHE A 53 4.76 6.78 4.10
CA PHE A 53 3.78 5.69 4.11
C PHE A 53 3.47 5.28 2.68
N SER A 54 3.50 3.98 2.40
CA SER A 54 3.07 3.46 1.10
C SER A 54 1.56 3.28 1.10
N LEU A 55 0.89 3.83 0.11
CA LEU A 55 -0.56 3.84 0.01
C LEU A 55 -1.03 2.99 -1.17
N GLU A 56 -1.97 2.10 -0.93
CA GLU A 56 -2.78 1.51 -2.00
C GLU A 56 -3.72 2.59 -2.53
N VAL A 57 -4.02 2.56 -3.83
CA VAL A 57 -4.82 3.64 -4.44
C VAL A 57 -6.18 3.13 -4.86
N ALA A 58 -7.23 3.79 -4.40
CA ALA A 58 -8.62 3.56 -4.77
C ALA A 58 -9.12 4.72 -5.64
N LYS A 59 -9.16 4.52 -6.98
CA LYS A 59 -9.58 5.54 -7.97
C LYS A 59 -10.98 5.29 -8.54
N THR A 60 -11.37 4.03 -8.70
CA THR A 60 -12.69 3.69 -9.22
C THR A 60 -13.76 3.70 -8.12
N PRO A 61 -15.03 3.91 -8.47
CA PRO A 61 -16.12 3.82 -7.50
C PRO A 61 -16.16 2.47 -6.74
N LEU A 62 -15.82 1.38 -7.42
CA LEU A 62 -15.78 0.05 -6.80
C LEU A 62 -14.63 -0.07 -5.79
N GLU A 63 -13.42 0.37 -6.15
CA GLU A 63 -12.28 0.37 -5.25
C GLU A 63 -12.53 1.24 -4.01
N ARG A 64 -13.08 2.44 -4.21
CA ARG A 64 -13.45 3.33 -3.09
C ARG A 64 -14.52 2.72 -2.19
N ARG A 65 -15.47 1.97 -2.76
CA ARG A 65 -16.50 1.28 -1.98
C ARG A 65 -15.95 0.11 -1.17
N ILE A 66 -15.00 -0.64 -1.70
CA ILE A 66 -14.34 -1.74 -1.01
C ILE A 66 -13.40 -1.20 0.07
N GLY A 67 -12.54 -0.25 -0.27
CA GLY A 67 -11.59 0.34 0.66
C GLY A 67 -10.78 -0.72 1.42
N LEU A 68 -10.68 -0.56 2.72
CA LEU A 68 -10.01 -1.51 3.64
C LEU A 68 -10.96 -2.56 4.26
N SER A 69 -12.19 -2.69 3.73
CA SER A 69 -13.16 -3.68 4.20
C SER A 69 -12.59 -5.11 4.12
N GLY A 70 -12.90 -5.93 5.11
CA GLY A 70 -12.44 -7.32 5.24
C GLY A 70 -11.00 -7.47 5.71
N ARG A 71 -10.27 -6.38 5.94
CA ARG A 71 -8.88 -6.46 6.40
C ARG A 71 -8.78 -6.59 7.91
N GLU A 72 -7.99 -7.56 8.34
CA GLU A 72 -7.67 -7.78 9.75
C GLU A 72 -6.40 -7.06 10.20
N LYS A 73 -5.54 -6.65 9.25
CA LYS A 73 -4.25 -6.01 9.53
C LYS A 73 -3.89 -5.01 8.44
N LEU A 74 -3.29 -3.91 8.84
CA LEU A 74 -2.61 -2.95 7.97
C LEU A 74 -1.17 -2.78 8.50
N GLY A 75 -0.19 -2.85 7.63
CA GLY A 75 1.22 -2.66 8.04
C GLY A 75 1.44 -1.28 8.66
N GLU A 76 2.41 -1.13 9.56
CA GLU A 76 2.66 0.15 10.27
C GLU A 76 2.87 1.36 9.35
N ARG A 77 3.50 1.14 8.18
CA ARG A 77 3.77 2.19 7.19
C ARG A 77 2.95 1.99 5.92
N ARG A 78 1.74 1.45 6.07
CA ARG A 78 0.81 1.21 4.98
C ARG A 78 -0.46 2.00 5.21
N GLY A 79 -1.15 2.31 4.11
CA GLY A 79 -2.44 2.98 4.13
C GLY A 79 -3.17 2.82 2.81
N MET A 80 -4.26 3.55 2.65
CA MET A 80 -4.99 3.66 1.40
C MET A 80 -5.28 5.11 1.07
N LEU A 81 -5.09 5.47 -0.20
CA LEU A 81 -5.41 6.77 -0.78
C LEU A 81 -6.65 6.63 -1.65
N PHE A 82 -7.69 7.34 -1.29
CA PHE A 82 -8.89 7.49 -2.09
C PHE A 82 -8.78 8.78 -2.90
N VAL A 83 -8.88 8.65 -4.22
CA VAL A 83 -8.80 9.77 -5.15
C VAL A 83 -10.18 10.05 -5.73
N PHE A 84 -10.58 11.31 -5.73
CA PHE A 84 -11.85 11.76 -6.28
C PHE A 84 -11.59 12.74 -7.44
N ASP A 85 -12.47 12.70 -8.43
CA ASP A 85 -12.34 13.55 -9.62
C ASP A 85 -12.66 15.01 -9.31
N GLU A 86 -13.60 15.24 -8.38
CA GLU A 86 -14.06 16.56 -7.96
C GLU A 86 -13.91 16.74 -6.44
N PRO A 87 -13.73 17.98 -5.96
CA PRO A 87 -13.74 18.23 -4.53
C PRO A 87 -15.15 18.05 -3.96
N GLY A 88 -15.26 17.48 -2.76
CA GLY A 88 -16.58 17.25 -2.18
C GLY A 88 -16.54 16.86 -0.72
N LYS A 89 -17.74 16.66 -0.16
CA LYS A 89 -17.96 16.13 1.18
C LYS A 89 -18.14 14.62 1.09
N TYR A 90 -17.05 13.88 1.24
CA TYR A 90 -17.05 12.42 1.13
C TYR A 90 -17.20 11.78 2.51
N ASN A 91 -18.31 11.10 2.71
CA ASN A 91 -18.58 10.38 3.94
C ASN A 91 -17.96 8.98 3.90
N PHE A 92 -17.47 8.53 5.04
CA PHE A 92 -16.87 7.21 5.22
C PHE A 92 -17.60 6.42 6.30
N PHE A 93 -17.53 5.12 6.20
CA PHE A 93 -18.10 4.19 7.19
C PHE A 93 -17.15 3.01 7.38
N MET A 94 -17.23 2.39 8.55
CA MET A 94 -16.31 1.32 8.96
C MET A 94 -16.96 -0.06 8.88
N GLN A 95 -18.03 -0.22 8.09
CA GLN A 95 -18.69 -1.51 7.95
C GLN A 95 -17.72 -2.56 7.42
N ASP A 96 -17.68 -3.72 8.09
CA ASP A 96 -16.75 -4.81 7.79
C ASP A 96 -15.25 -4.41 7.81
N THR A 97 -14.92 -3.28 8.39
CA THR A 97 -13.53 -2.87 8.62
C THR A 97 -13.15 -3.25 10.05
N PHE A 98 -12.13 -4.11 10.19
CA PHE A 98 -11.76 -4.73 11.48
C PHE A 98 -10.59 -4.04 12.17
N ILE A 99 -10.01 -3.06 11.53
CA ILE A 99 -8.88 -2.26 12.02
C ILE A 99 -9.33 -0.84 12.31
N PRO A 100 -8.93 -0.25 13.45
CA PRO A 100 -9.19 1.15 13.73
C PRO A 100 -8.31 2.03 12.83
N LEU A 101 -8.86 3.14 12.33
CA LEU A 101 -8.22 3.96 11.31
C LEU A 101 -8.20 5.44 11.70
N ASP A 102 -7.13 6.14 11.27
CA ASP A 102 -7.12 7.57 11.10
C ASP A 102 -7.58 7.90 9.67
N ILE A 103 -8.65 8.67 9.52
CA ILE A 103 -9.18 9.13 8.23
C ILE A 103 -8.81 10.59 8.05
N LEU A 104 -7.88 10.88 7.13
CA LEU A 104 -7.39 12.21 6.82
C LEU A 104 -8.04 12.71 5.53
N ARG A 105 -8.76 13.82 5.60
CA ARG A 105 -9.31 14.48 4.42
C ARG A 105 -8.40 15.59 3.95
N ILE A 106 -8.12 15.63 2.67
CA ILE A 106 -7.04 16.41 2.10
C ILE A 106 -7.53 17.12 0.86
N ASP A 107 -7.15 18.39 0.71
CA ASP A 107 -7.46 19.18 -0.45
C ASP A 107 -6.56 18.85 -1.66
N ARG A 108 -6.71 19.59 -2.75
CA ARG A 108 -5.91 19.39 -3.97
C ARG A 108 -4.43 19.70 -3.75
N LEU A 109 -4.09 20.58 -2.83
CA LEU A 109 -2.72 21.01 -2.55
C LEU A 109 -2.00 20.12 -1.52
N GLY A 110 -2.70 19.12 -0.97
CA GLY A 110 -2.15 18.24 0.07
C GLY A 110 -2.40 18.73 1.49
N GLN A 111 -3.20 19.79 1.67
CA GLN A 111 -3.50 20.32 2.98
C GLN A 111 -4.54 19.46 3.71
N VAL A 112 -4.27 19.15 4.96
CA VAL A 112 -5.16 18.38 5.83
C VAL A 112 -6.33 19.25 6.28
N LEU A 113 -7.53 18.91 5.84
CA LEU A 113 -8.76 19.60 6.18
C LEU A 113 -9.41 19.06 7.44
N GLN A 114 -9.29 17.75 7.67
CA GLN A 114 -9.90 17.08 8.80
C GLN A 114 -9.18 15.77 9.09
N ILE A 115 -9.10 15.42 10.36
CA ILE A 115 -8.61 14.12 10.84
C ILE A 115 -9.69 13.52 11.73
N ILE A 116 -10.08 12.28 11.47
CA ILE A 116 -11.06 11.54 12.27
C ILE A 116 -10.44 10.21 12.67
N GLU A 117 -10.53 9.86 13.95
CA GLU A 117 -10.27 8.53 14.44
C GLU A 117 -11.55 7.70 14.33
N ALA A 118 -11.49 6.63 13.55
CA ALA A 118 -12.63 5.78 13.23
C ALA A 118 -12.44 4.38 13.83
N GLU A 119 -13.43 3.94 14.60
CA GLU A 119 -13.43 2.64 15.25
C GLU A 119 -14.01 1.55 14.34
N PRO A 120 -13.52 0.30 14.45
CA PRO A 120 -14.07 -0.83 13.72
C PRO A 120 -15.57 -1.01 13.98
N CYS A 121 -16.31 -1.37 12.92
CA CYS A 121 -17.73 -1.64 13.05
C CYS A 121 -18.11 -2.97 12.37
N LYS A 122 -18.76 -3.86 13.15
CA LYS A 122 -19.18 -5.21 12.72
C LYS A 122 -20.69 -5.42 12.72
N ILE A 123 -21.43 -4.35 12.90
CA ILE A 123 -22.91 -4.38 12.98
C ILE A 123 -23.53 -3.72 11.74
N ASP A 124 -24.79 -4.02 11.47
CA ASP A 124 -25.49 -3.53 10.28
C ASP A 124 -25.73 -2.00 10.27
N ASN A 125 -25.62 -1.34 11.41
CA ASN A 125 -25.84 0.10 11.53
C ASN A 125 -24.57 0.81 12.02
N CYS A 126 -23.56 0.84 11.16
CA CYS A 126 -22.31 1.52 11.45
C CYS A 126 -22.46 3.03 11.39
N PRO A 127 -21.77 3.78 12.28
CA PRO A 127 -21.75 5.23 12.21
C PRO A 127 -21.13 5.72 10.91
N THR A 128 -21.69 6.81 10.40
CA THR A 128 -21.12 7.53 9.25
C THR A 128 -20.21 8.62 9.77
N TYR A 129 -18.98 8.63 9.27
CA TYR A 129 -18.00 9.69 9.54
C TYR A 129 -18.12 10.74 8.45
N GLU A 130 -18.75 11.88 8.80
CA GLU A 130 -18.98 12.95 7.85
C GLU A 130 -17.69 13.59 7.35
N GLY A 131 -17.62 13.83 6.04
CA GLY A 131 -16.49 14.46 5.38
C GLY A 131 -16.43 15.97 5.59
N ALA A 132 -15.22 16.55 5.59
CA ALA A 132 -15.03 17.96 5.36
C ALA A 132 -15.38 18.31 3.92
N GLU A 133 -15.89 19.53 3.70
CA GLU A 133 -16.07 20.08 2.36
C GLU A 133 -14.70 20.28 1.67
N TRP A 134 -14.71 20.28 0.33
CA TRP A 134 -13.53 20.51 -0.51
C TRP A 134 -12.44 19.44 -0.43
N ALA A 135 -12.71 18.29 0.19
CA ALA A 135 -11.77 17.17 0.13
C ALA A 135 -11.63 16.67 -1.32
N PHE A 136 -10.39 16.52 -1.76
CA PHE A 136 -10.04 16.00 -3.07
C PHE A 136 -9.44 14.58 -2.98
N ARG A 137 -8.86 14.30 -1.82
CA ARG A 137 -8.31 12.99 -1.45
C ARG A 137 -8.69 12.65 -0.02
N VAL A 138 -8.74 11.35 0.25
CA VAL A 138 -8.83 10.84 1.63
C VAL A 138 -7.73 9.81 1.82
N ILE A 139 -7.03 9.88 2.94
CA ILE A 139 -6.02 8.88 3.32
C ILE A 139 -6.51 8.16 4.56
N GLU A 140 -6.47 6.83 4.52
CA GLU A 140 -6.67 5.96 5.67
C GLU A 140 -5.34 5.37 6.11
N LEU A 141 -5.01 5.54 7.39
CA LEU A 141 -3.85 4.97 8.06
C LEU A 141 -4.29 4.17 9.29
N ASN A 142 -3.40 3.34 9.85
CA ASN A 142 -3.66 2.80 11.18
C ASN A 142 -3.98 3.93 12.17
N GLN A 143 -4.94 3.71 13.06
CA GLN A 143 -5.28 4.67 14.12
C GLN A 143 -4.05 5.07 14.95
N TRP A 144 -4.03 6.30 15.42
CA TRP A 144 -2.95 6.94 16.19
C TRP A 144 -1.71 7.34 15.37
N ILE A 145 -1.63 7.01 14.09
CA ILE A 145 -0.48 7.42 13.26
C ILE A 145 -0.39 8.94 13.15
N SER A 146 -1.51 9.61 12.88
CA SER A 146 -1.56 11.07 12.80
C SER A 146 -1.04 11.73 14.08
N ARG A 147 -1.47 11.25 15.25
CA ARG A 147 -0.95 11.74 16.55
C ARG A 147 0.53 11.39 16.75
N LYS A 148 0.93 10.16 16.42
CA LYS A 148 2.31 9.68 16.62
C LYS A 148 3.33 10.50 15.84
N ILE A 149 2.98 11.00 14.67
CA ILE A 149 3.86 11.80 13.82
C ILE A 149 3.50 13.29 13.79
N TRP A 150 2.55 13.70 14.65
CA TRP A 150 2.14 15.10 14.87
C TRP A 150 1.49 15.76 13.66
N ILE A 151 0.74 15.00 12.83
CA ILE A 151 -0.09 15.59 11.78
C ILE A 151 -1.27 16.33 12.43
N GLN A 152 -1.49 17.55 12.00
CA GLN A 152 -2.61 18.40 12.42
C GLN A 152 -3.39 18.92 11.20
N THR A 153 -4.59 19.45 11.44
CA THR A 153 -5.30 20.21 10.42
C THR A 153 -4.47 21.40 9.98
N TRP A 154 -4.51 21.68 8.68
CA TRP A 154 -3.75 22.71 7.97
C TRP A 154 -2.31 22.33 7.63
N ASP A 155 -1.79 21.21 8.10
CA ASP A 155 -0.51 20.69 7.62
C ASP A 155 -0.59 20.31 6.14
N ILE A 156 0.55 20.37 5.46
CA ILE A 156 0.67 19.96 4.05
C ILE A 156 1.43 18.64 3.98
N LEU A 157 0.76 17.63 3.45
CA LEU A 157 1.34 16.31 3.20
C LEU A 157 1.92 16.25 1.78
N GLN A 158 3.09 15.67 1.64
CA GLN A 158 3.66 15.38 0.32
C GLN A 158 3.07 14.04 -0.17
N ILE A 159 2.27 14.08 -1.24
CA ILE A 159 1.63 12.92 -1.83
C ILE A 159 2.14 12.76 -3.26
N THR A 160 2.69 11.58 -3.56
CA THR A 160 3.12 11.17 -4.91
C THR A 160 2.30 9.96 -5.34
N GLU A 161 1.74 10.02 -6.56
CA GLU A 161 0.92 8.96 -7.18
C GLU A 161 1.65 8.36 -8.39
#